data_d75691e5a0c4249f80b8a4b4ebda2a20
#
_entry.id   d75691e5a0c4249f80b8a4b4ebda2a20
#
_cell.length_a   1.000
_cell.length_b   1.000
_cell.length_c   1.000
_cell.angle_alpha   90.00
_cell.angle_beta   90.00
_cell.angle_gamma   90.00
#
_symmetry.space_group_name_H-M   'P 1'
#
loop_
_entity.id
_entity.type
_entity.pdbx_description
1 polymer ?
#
loop_
_entity_poly.entity_id
_entity_poly.type
_entity_poly.pdbx_seq_one_letter_code
_entity_poly.pdbx_strand_id
1 'polypeptide(L)'
;MKTIIIEDEKAAIRNLTSLLTEVCPQIEMVTELDSIAGTIEWFASHPMPELIFMDIHLADGSAFEIFEHIHITCPIIFTTAYDEYALRAFKVNSIDYLLKPIGRKDVEQALED
;
A
#
# COMPACT_ATOMS: atom_id res chain seq x y z
N MET A 1 -11.61 -0.06 9.58
CA MET A 1 -10.15 0.15 9.55
C MET A 1 -9.79 1.15 8.48
N LYS A 2 -9.17 2.24 8.89
CA LYS A 2 -8.81 3.32 7.96
C LYS A 2 -7.59 2.93 7.14
N THR A 3 -7.76 2.91 5.82
CA THR A 3 -6.78 2.36 4.89
C THR A 3 -6.50 3.35 3.77
N ILE A 4 -5.24 3.43 3.34
CA ILE A 4 -4.89 4.20 2.14
C ILE A 4 -4.18 3.29 1.15
N ILE A 5 -4.26 3.67 -0.12
CA ILE A 5 -3.56 2.99 -1.21
C ILE A 5 -2.60 3.97 -1.85
N ILE A 6 -1.35 3.57 -1.99
CA ILE A 6 -0.32 4.36 -2.68
C ILE A 6 0.06 3.59 -3.93
N GLU A 7 -0.39 4.06 -5.07
CA GLU A 7 -0.30 3.36 -6.34
C GLU A 7 -0.54 4.34 -7.49
N ASP A 8 0.27 4.32 -8.53
CA ASP A 8 0.12 5.24 -9.65
C ASP A 8 -0.72 4.71 -10.82
N GLU A 9 -0.97 3.40 -10.85
CA GLU A 9 -1.80 2.81 -11.92
C GLU A 9 -3.26 2.76 -11.50
N LYS A 10 -4.11 3.49 -12.22
CA LYS A 10 -5.54 3.55 -11.89
C LYS A 10 -6.23 2.19 -11.96
N ALA A 11 -5.83 1.35 -12.92
CA ALA A 11 -6.39 0.00 -13.02
C ALA A 11 -6.06 -0.85 -11.80
N ALA A 12 -4.84 -0.72 -11.28
CA ALA A 12 -4.41 -1.44 -10.09
C ALA A 12 -5.18 -0.96 -8.85
N ILE A 13 -5.39 0.34 -8.74
CA ILE A 13 -6.19 0.91 -7.64
C ILE A 13 -7.61 0.37 -7.67
N ARG A 14 -8.25 0.36 -8.85
CA ARG A 14 -9.62 -0.14 -8.98
C ARG A 14 -9.71 -1.62 -8.63
N ASN A 15 -8.75 -2.42 -9.09
CA ASN A 15 -8.73 -3.84 -8.80
C ASN A 15 -8.60 -4.09 -7.30
N LEU A 16 -7.65 -3.41 -6.66
CA LEU A 16 -7.42 -3.58 -5.24
C LEU A 16 -8.61 -3.09 -4.40
N THR A 17 -9.16 -1.93 -4.75
CA THR A 17 -10.33 -1.39 -4.06
C THR A 17 -11.52 -2.35 -4.13
N SER A 18 -11.75 -2.92 -5.31
CA SER A 18 -12.84 -3.88 -5.52
C SER A 18 -12.63 -5.12 -4.65
N LEU A 19 -11.41 -5.66 -4.62
CA LEU A 19 -11.08 -6.84 -3.82
C LEU A 19 -11.26 -6.55 -2.33
N LEU A 20 -10.79 -5.39 -1.87
CA LEU A 20 -10.92 -5.02 -0.45
C LEU A 20 -12.38 -4.87 -0.04
N THR A 21 -13.21 -4.31 -0.91
CA THR A 21 -14.64 -4.17 -0.64
C THR A 21 -15.31 -5.53 -0.47
N GLU A 22 -14.91 -6.51 -1.27
CA GLU A 22 -15.45 -7.86 -1.17
C GLU A 22 -14.96 -8.62 0.06
N VAL A 23 -13.65 -8.54 0.31
CA VAL A 23 -13.00 -9.34 1.35
C VAL A 23 -13.21 -8.75 2.75
N CYS A 24 -13.22 -7.43 2.84
CA CYS A 24 -13.32 -6.74 4.13
C CYS A 24 -14.20 -5.50 3.98
N PRO A 25 -15.55 -5.68 3.98
CA PRO A 25 -16.48 -4.56 3.77
C PRO A 25 -16.35 -3.42 4.79
N GLN A 26 -15.79 -3.69 5.96
CA GLN A 26 -15.61 -2.68 6.99
C GLN A 26 -14.37 -1.80 6.80
N ILE A 27 -13.58 -2.05 5.77
CA ILE A 27 -12.46 -1.17 5.44
C ILE A 27 -12.99 0.20 5.01
N GLU A 28 -12.43 1.25 5.59
CA GLU A 28 -12.73 2.62 5.19
C GLU A 28 -11.57 3.12 4.33
N MET A 29 -11.82 3.33 3.05
CA MET A 29 -10.82 3.85 2.12
C MET A 29 -10.71 5.35 2.29
N VAL A 30 -9.65 5.81 2.96
CA VAL A 30 -9.47 7.23 3.27
C VAL A 30 -9.04 8.02 2.06
N THR A 31 -8.02 7.55 1.33
CA THR A 31 -7.54 8.23 0.13
C THR A 31 -6.69 7.30 -0.72
N GLU A 32 -6.41 7.74 -1.93
CA GLU A 32 -5.51 7.10 -2.87
C GLU A 32 -4.45 8.12 -3.25
N LEU A 33 -3.18 7.72 -3.15
CA LEU A 33 -2.06 8.60 -3.45
C LEU A 33 -1.27 7.97 -4.61
N ASP A 34 -0.78 8.78 -5.53
CA ASP A 34 -0.18 8.28 -6.76
C ASP A 34 1.30 8.60 -6.93
N SER A 35 1.92 9.22 -5.93
CA SER A 35 3.32 9.61 -6.03
C SER A 35 3.98 9.70 -4.66
N ILE A 36 5.32 9.70 -4.67
CA ILE A 36 6.11 9.92 -3.46
C ILE A 36 5.84 11.32 -2.92
N ALA A 37 5.90 12.33 -3.78
CA ALA A 37 5.68 13.72 -3.38
C ALA A 37 4.28 13.92 -2.78
N GLY A 38 3.26 13.37 -3.44
CA GLY A 38 1.89 13.47 -2.95
C GLY A 38 1.69 12.78 -1.61
N THR A 39 2.39 11.66 -1.40
CA THR A 39 2.32 10.92 -0.15
C THR A 39 2.93 11.74 0.99
N ILE A 40 4.11 12.31 0.77
CA ILE A 40 4.77 13.13 1.78
C ILE A 40 3.90 14.32 2.15
N GLU A 41 3.32 14.99 1.16
CA GLU A 41 2.43 16.13 1.38
C GLU A 41 1.20 15.74 2.19
N TRP A 42 0.58 14.60 1.85
CA TRP A 42 -0.62 14.14 2.54
C TRP A 42 -0.33 13.86 4.02
N PHE A 43 0.77 13.16 4.33
CA PHE A 43 1.12 12.84 5.71
C PHE A 43 1.47 14.07 6.54
N ALA A 44 1.85 15.17 5.90
CA ALA A 44 2.16 16.40 6.61
C ALA A 44 0.93 17.03 7.28
N SER A 45 -0.28 16.69 6.80
CA SER A 45 -1.52 17.31 7.27
C SER A 45 -2.62 16.33 7.67
N HIS A 46 -2.32 15.02 7.71
CA HIS A 46 -3.31 14.00 8.05
C HIS A 46 -2.75 13.01 9.05
N PRO A 47 -3.61 12.42 9.88
CA PRO A 47 -3.14 11.41 10.85
C PRO A 47 -2.75 10.12 10.16
N MET A 48 -1.97 9.29 10.86
CA MET A 48 -1.54 7.99 10.39
C MET A 48 -2.77 7.08 10.17
N PRO A 49 -2.89 6.44 9.02
CA PRO A 49 -3.96 5.46 8.82
C PRO A 49 -3.66 4.19 9.62
N GLU A 50 -4.56 3.22 9.55
CA GLU A 50 -4.38 1.95 10.25
C GLU A 50 -3.73 0.89 9.38
N LEU A 51 -3.76 1.08 8.05
CA LEU A 51 -3.18 0.14 7.09
C LEU A 51 -2.83 0.87 5.81
N ILE A 52 -1.70 0.52 5.21
CA ILE A 52 -1.28 1.07 3.92
C ILE A 52 -1.01 -0.06 2.93
N PHE A 53 -1.59 0.04 1.73
CA PHE A 53 -1.18 -0.77 0.58
C PHE A 53 -0.29 0.12 -0.28
N MET A 54 0.94 -0.30 -0.53
CA MET A 54 1.94 0.55 -1.17
C MET A 54 2.62 -0.16 -2.32
N ASP A 55 2.51 0.38 -3.54
CA ASP A 55 3.30 -0.11 -4.65
C ASP A 55 4.75 0.30 -4.45
N ILE A 56 5.67 -0.59 -4.77
CA ILE A 56 7.10 -0.33 -4.62
C ILE A 56 7.61 0.63 -5.70
N HIS A 57 7.09 0.52 -6.92
CA HIS A 57 7.48 1.40 -8.02
C HIS A 57 6.42 2.43 -8.32
N LEU A 58 6.73 3.68 -8.02
CA LEU A 58 5.84 4.81 -8.33
C LEU A 58 6.42 5.61 -9.49
N ALA A 59 5.59 6.46 -10.09
CA ALA A 59 6.01 7.24 -11.27
C ALA A 59 7.23 8.13 -10.99
N ASP A 60 7.37 8.65 -9.78
CA ASP A 60 8.46 9.54 -9.39
C ASP A 60 9.58 8.86 -8.59
N GLY A 61 9.61 7.52 -8.56
CA GLY A 61 10.71 6.80 -7.95
C GLY A 61 10.30 5.58 -7.13
N SER A 62 11.22 5.10 -6.31
CA SER A 62 10.96 3.98 -5.42
C SER A 62 10.18 4.43 -4.18
N ALA A 63 9.14 3.67 -3.82
CA ALA A 63 8.36 3.98 -2.63
C ALA A 63 9.18 3.94 -1.34
N PHE A 64 10.32 3.25 -1.35
CA PHE A 64 11.20 3.22 -0.18
C PHE A 64 11.75 4.61 0.18
N GLU A 65 11.75 5.55 -0.76
CA GLU A 65 12.15 6.93 -0.49
C GLU A 65 11.20 7.63 0.47
N ILE A 66 9.95 7.17 0.56
CA ILE A 66 8.97 7.75 1.48
C ILE A 66 9.48 7.63 2.92
N PHE A 67 10.12 6.52 3.24
CA PHE A 67 10.62 6.26 4.60
C PHE A 67 11.76 7.18 5.01
N GLU A 68 12.39 7.86 4.08
CA GLU A 68 13.43 8.86 4.38
C GLU A 68 12.82 10.16 4.90
N HIS A 69 11.54 10.37 4.64
CA HIS A 69 10.85 11.63 4.98
C HIS A 69 9.76 11.44 6.02
N ILE A 70 9.19 10.25 6.11
CA ILE A 70 8.04 9.98 6.99
C ILE A 70 8.30 8.73 7.81
N HIS A 71 8.05 8.81 9.11
CA HIS A 71 8.10 7.65 9.98
C HIS A 71 6.70 7.00 10.00
N ILE A 72 6.55 5.93 9.23
CA ILE A 72 5.28 5.21 9.14
C ILE A 72 5.23 4.17 10.25
N THR A 73 4.21 4.27 11.09
CA THR A 73 4.06 3.39 12.26
C THR A 73 2.98 2.32 12.09
N CYS A 74 2.13 2.45 11.07
CA CYS A 74 1.10 1.44 10.81
C CYS A 74 1.66 0.31 9.94
N PRO A 75 0.98 -0.85 9.91
CA PRO A 75 1.36 -1.94 9.02
C PRO A 75 1.27 -1.55 7.54
N ILE A 76 2.16 -2.11 6.75
CA ILE A 76 2.23 -1.86 5.31
C ILE A 76 2.18 -3.20 4.58
N ILE A 77 1.31 -3.28 3.57
CA ILE A 77 1.28 -4.41 2.64
C ILE A 77 1.81 -3.88 1.32
N PHE A 78 3.00 -4.33 0.91
CA PHE A 78 3.58 -3.89 -0.35
C PHE A 78 2.94 -4.62 -1.52
N THR A 79 2.78 -3.93 -2.63
CA THR A 79 2.34 -4.51 -3.89
C THR A 79 3.44 -4.30 -4.92
N THR A 80 3.68 -5.29 -5.78
CA THR A 80 4.74 -5.18 -6.77
C THR A 80 4.55 -6.18 -7.90
N ALA A 81 5.08 -5.85 -9.07
CA ALA A 81 5.18 -6.78 -10.19
C ALA A 81 6.49 -7.57 -10.14
N TYR A 82 7.38 -7.25 -9.20
CA TYR A 82 8.73 -7.82 -9.15
C TYR A 82 9.01 -8.51 -7.82
N ASP A 83 9.25 -9.83 -7.88
CA ASP A 83 9.52 -10.65 -6.71
C ASP A 83 10.83 -10.29 -5.99
N GLU A 84 11.77 -9.71 -6.71
CA GLU A 84 13.09 -9.36 -6.16
C GLU A 84 13.04 -8.34 -5.03
N TYR A 85 11.92 -7.64 -4.88
CA TYR A 85 11.76 -6.64 -3.82
C TYR A 85 11.21 -7.21 -2.52
N ALA A 86 10.83 -8.48 -2.51
CA ALA A 86 10.24 -9.10 -1.33
C ALA A 86 11.12 -8.99 -0.09
N LEU A 87 12.42 -9.26 -0.23
CA LEU A 87 13.34 -9.20 0.89
C LEU A 87 13.51 -7.79 1.43
N ARG A 88 13.46 -6.79 0.56
CA ARG A 88 13.60 -5.40 0.97
C ARG A 88 12.36 -4.91 1.73
N ALA A 89 11.20 -5.42 1.35
CA ALA A 89 9.95 -5.06 2.01
C ALA A 89 9.94 -5.46 3.48
N PHE A 90 10.58 -6.56 3.82
CA PHE A 90 10.62 -7.04 5.20
C PHE A 90 11.57 -6.26 6.10
N LYS A 91 12.37 -5.36 5.53
CA LYS A 91 13.28 -4.51 6.33
C LYS A 91 12.58 -3.28 6.87
N VAL A 92 11.36 -3.03 6.43
CA VAL A 92 10.52 -1.96 6.96
C VAL A 92 9.35 -2.60 7.70
N ASN A 93 8.50 -1.80 8.29
CA ASN A 93 7.37 -2.31 9.09
C ASN A 93 6.25 -2.82 8.19
N SER A 94 6.53 -3.87 7.41
CA SER A 94 5.53 -4.48 6.52
C SER A 94 4.98 -5.75 7.13
N ILE A 95 3.70 -6.04 6.85
CA ILE A 95 3.08 -7.30 7.23
C ILE A 95 3.32 -8.34 6.14
N ASP A 96 3.24 -7.90 4.89
CA ASP A 96 3.28 -8.83 3.77
C ASP A 96 3.61 -8.09 2.47
N TYR A 97 3.73 -8.85 1.40
CA TYR A 97 3.81 -8.27 0.06
C TYR A 97 2.94 -9.10 -0.87
N LEU A 98 2.41 -8.46 -1.90
CA LEU A 98 1.54 -9.10 -2.88
C LEU A 98 2.10 -8.90 -4.28
N LEU A 99 2.19 -9.99 -5.06
CA LEU A 99 2.64 -9.91 -6.44
C LEU A 99 1.45 -9.58 -7.37
N LYS A 100 1.66 -8.67 -8.28
CA LYS A 100 0.66 -8.35 -9.31
C LYS A 100 0.67 -9.42 -10.39
N PRO A 101 -0.47 -9.80 -10.96
CA PRO A 101 -1.81 -9.30 -10.64
C PRO A 101 -2.33 -9.87 -9.32
N ILE A 102 -2.91 -9.00 -8.50
CA ILE A 102 -3.36 -9.37 -7.17
C ILE A 102 -4.71 -10.06 -7.26
N GLY A 103 -4.82 -11.23 -6.62
CA GLY A 103 -6.06 -11.98 -6.58
C GLY A 103 -6.73 -11.89 -5.21
N ARG A 104 -7.96 -12.39 -5.16
CA ARG A 104 -8.77 -12.35 -3.94
C ARG A 104 -8.11 -13.09 -2.78
N LYS A 105 -7.57 -14.29 -3.05
CA LYS A 105 -6.93 -15.10 -2.01
C LYS A 105 -5.71 -14.41 -1.41
N ASP A 106 -4.97 -13.69 -2.25
CA ASP A 106 -3.79 -12.95 -1.80
C ASP A 106 -4.18 -11.90 -0.77
N VAL A 107 -5.27 -11.16 -1.05
CA VAL A 107 -5.77 -10.13 -0.16
C VAL A 107 -6.32 -10.74 1.12
N GLU A 108 -7.09 -11.83 1.02
CA GLU A 108 -7.64 -12.51 2.18
C GLU A 108 -6.53 -12.95 3.13
N GLN A 109 -5.48 -13.54 2.59
CA GLN A 109 -4.37 -14.04 3.41
C GLN A 109 -3.59 -12.90 4.04
N ALA A 110 -3.33 -11.84 3.30
CA ALA A 110 -2.59 -10.69 3.82
C ALA A 110 -3.33 -10.00 4.97
N LEU A 111 -4.66 -9.92 4.89
CA LEU A 111 -5.46 -9.28 5.93
C LEU A 111 -5.59 -10.14 7.19
N GLU A 112 -5.36 -11.45 7.08
CA GLU A 112 -5.38 -12.33 8.25
C GLU A 112 -4.10 -12.22 9.08
N ASP A 113 -3.01 -11.81 8.47
CA ASP A 113 -1.73 -11.63 9.16
C ASP A 113 -1.70 -10.27 9.92
#